data_479b69735c96ab1eb84f74882e252364
#
_entry.id   479b69735c96ab1eb84f74882e252364
#
_cell.length_a   1.000
_cell.length_b   1.000
_cell.length_c   1.000
_cell.angle_alpha   90.00
_cell.angle_beta   90.00
_cell.angle_gamma   90.00
#
_symmetry.space_group_name_H-M   'P 1'
#
loop_
_entity.id
_entity.type
_entity.pdbx_description
1 polymer ?
#
loop_
_entity_poly.entity_id
_entity_poly.type
_entity_poly.pdbx_seq_one_letter_code
_entity_poly.pdbx_strand_id
1 'polypeptide(L)'
;MADEQEAWLGIDLGTQSVRVLAVTGDGTVVGRGSAPLGGRRDGDRHEQDPGEWWEGVCAAARQAVEESRGVRIGGLAVCGTSGTVLLTDVAGRPLSPGLMYDDRRASAQAARARATGLAVQDTWALPKAMWLVEEYGGLPEAPARAHAHLRVARPTRFLLAHQPDVIVTRLTGEPPPADSSHALKTGYDLERDAWPHPALTELGLPDGLLPDVVRPGTRLGEVCPAAAEATGIPAGTPVVAGMTDGCAAQIASGALRPGSWNSVLGTTLVLKGASTAPVHDPTGVVYNHRAPDGTWLPGGASSVGAGVLTAAFAGADPAVMDERAAAHEPSGAVAYPLVSPGERFPFHAPQAVALVLGEPEDDADLWAALLQGVAFTERLCLDYLHHLGAPLDGPLTFTGGAARSRYWNQLRADVLGRPARVPAQTEPALGMAALAAHGVGARLGLADVTERMVRVRTVVEPRPDRTALFAEPYARLVDELTARGWLPPPVAAHAHARLTRNTADS
;
A
#
# COMPACT_ATOMS: atom_id res chain seq x y z
N MET A 1 7.70 -31.75 -26.63
CA MET A 1 8.43 -31.09 -25.54
C MET A 1 7.39 -30.77 -24.50
N ALA A 2 7.53 -31.24 -23.28
CA ALA A 2 6.64 -30.82 -22.20
C ALA A 2 6.75 -29.29 -22.10
N ASP A 3 5.62 -28.58 -22.07
CA ASP A 3 5.61 -27.14 -21.81
C ASP A 3 6.34 -26.93 -20.49
N GLU A 4 7.50 -26.29 -20.54
CA GLU A 4 8.31 -26.01 -19.36
C GLU A 4 7.50 -25.03 -18.50
N GLN A 5 7.10 -25.46 -17.32
CA GLN A 5 6.26 -24.64 -16.43
C GLN A 5 7.00 -23.34 -16.12
N GLU A 6 6.31 -22.21 -16.30
CA GLU A 6 6.85 -20.88 -16.09
C GLU A 6 6.27 -20.25 -14.81
N ALA A 7 7.15 -19.57 -14.06
CA ALA A 7 6.76 -18.78 -12.91
C ALA A 7 7.40 -17.39 -12.93
N TRP A 8 6.79 -16.45 -12.24
CA TRP A 8 7.27 -15.08 -12.05
C TRP A 8 7.63 -14.85 -10.61
N LEU A 9 8.71 -14.11 -10.38
CA LEU A 9 9.12 -13.73 -9.04
C LEU A 9 8.54 -12.39 -8.66
N GLY A 10 7.91 -12.33 -7.51
CA GLY A 10 7.60 -11.07 -6.85
C GLY A 10 8.43 -10.90 -5.60
N ILE A 11 9.05 -9.74 -5.45
CA ILE A 11 9.86 -9.37 -4.29
C ILE A 11 9.14 -8.26 -3.53
N ASP A 12 8.80 -8.51 -2.27
CA ASP A 12 8.23 -7.54 -1.34
C ASP A 12 9.30 -7.11 -0.34
N LEU A 13 9.80 -5.89 -0.51
CA LEU A 13 10.78 -5.27 0.39
C LEU A 13 10.04 -4.43 1.44
N GLY A 14 9.60 -5.10 2.49
CA GLY A 14 8.86 -4.48 3.58
C GLY A 14 9.76 -3.82 4.63
N THR A 15 9.16 -3.40 5.74
CA THR A 15 9.88 -2.76 6.86
C THR A 15 10.60 -3.76 7.75
N GLN A 16 10.01 -4.93 7.99
CA GLN A 16 10.53 -5.93 8.95
C GLN A 16 11.10 -7.17 8.27
N SER A 17 10.84 -7.34 6.99
CA SER A 17 11.27 -8.52 6.24
C SER A 17 11.21 -8.29 4.75
N VAL A 18 12.08 -9.00 4.02
CA VAL A 18 11.93 -9.28 2.60
C VAL A 18 11.12 -10.56 2.44
N ARG A 19 10.20 -10.60 1.47
CA ARG A 19 9.47 -11.79 1.07
C ARG A 19 9.57 -11.96 -0.44
N VAL A 20 9.80 -13.19 -0.87
CA VAL A 20 9.88 -13.54 -2.29
C VAL A 20 8.93 -14.70 -2.57
N LEU A 21 8.14 -14.58 -3.61
CA LEU A 21 7.28 -15.64 -4.11
C LEU A 21 7.62 -15.95 -5.58
N ALA A 22 7.74 -17.23 -5.90
CA ALA A 22 7.70 -17.73 -7.28
C ALA A 22 6.28 -18.25 -7.56
N VAL A 23 5.60 -17.68 -8.55
CA VAL A 23 4.17 -17.91 -8.79
C VAL A 23 3.93 -18.23 -10.26
N THR A 24 3.25 -19.32 -10.55
CA THR A 24 2.85 -19.71 -11.90
C THR A 24 1.65 -18.91 -12.42
N GLY A 25 1.39 -18.97 -13.72
CA GLY A 25 0.31 -18.21 -14.36
C GLY A 25 -1.12 -18.56 -13.88
N ASP A 26 -1.29 -19.66 -13.16
CA ASP A 26 -2.54 -20.06 -12.52
C ASP A 26 -2.60 -19.70 -11.02
N GLY A 27 -1.59 -18.97 -10.52
CA GLY A 27 -1.50 -18.52 -9.13
C GLY A 27 -1.00 -19.57 -8.14
N THR A 28 -0.43 -20.68 -8.62
CA THR A 28 0.22 -21.65 -7.74
C THR A 28 1.56 -21.08 -7.27
N VAL A 29 1.78 -21.01 -5.96
CA VAL A 29 3.07 -20.66 -5.38
C VAL A 29 3.95 -21.89 -5.41
N VAL A 30 5.02 -21.82 -6.18
CA VAL A 30 5.99 -22.93 -6.38
C VAL A 30 7.30 -22.71 -5.65
N GLY A 31 7.50 -21.51 -5.10
CA GLY A 31 8.67 -21.19 -4.29
C GLY A 31 8.41 -20.01 -3.36
N ARG A 32 8.97 -20.06 -2.15
CA ARG A 32 8.89 -19.04 -1.11
C ARG A 32 10.24 -18.78 -0.49
N GLY A 33 10.45 -17.53 -0.11
CA GLY A 33 11.60 -17.16 0.69
C GLY A 33 11.31 -15.95 1.53
N SER A 34 11.98 -15.84 2.66
CA SER A 34 11.91 -14.67 3.52
C SER A 34 13.21 -14.45 4.28
N ALA A 35 13.48 -13.18 4.57
CA ALA A 35 14.59 -12.78 5.43
C ALA A 35 14.16 -11.60 6.31
N PRO A 36 14.51 -11.56 7.59
CA PRO A 36 14.23 -10.42 8.46
C PRO A 36 15.06 -9.20 8.03
N LEU A 37 14.53 -8.02 8.32
CA LEU A 37 15.22 -6.74 8.20
C LEU A 37 15.23 -6.03 9.53
N GLY A 38 16.36 -5.40 9.86
CA GLY A 38 16.51 -4.50 10.98
C GLY A 38 16.15 -3.06 10.63
N GLY A 39 16.12 -2.21 11.66
CA GLY A 39 15.94 -0.78 11.49
C GLY A 39 16.29 -0.04 12.77
N ARG A 40 16.79 1.19 12.65
CA ARG A 40 17.09 2.06 13.77
C ARG A 40 15.99 3.12 13.93
N ARG A 41 15.41 3.18 15.14
CA ARG A 41 14.47 4.22 15.52
C ARG A 41 15.04 5.09 16.63
N ASP A 42 14.87 6.40 16.49
CA ASP A 42 15.27 7.38 17.48
C ASP A 42 14.33 8.60 17.38
N GLY A 43 13.33 8.67 18.24
CA GLY A 43 12.28 9.68 18.18
C GLY A 43 11.54 9.67 16.82
N ASP A 44 11.60 10.78 16.11
CA ASP A 44 10.99 10.95 14.78
C ASP A 44 11.80 10.31 13.65
N ARG A 45 12.98 9.76 13.93
CA ARG A 45 13.86 9.14 12.95
C ARG A 45 13.60 7.65 12.83
N HIS A 46 13.52 7.18 11.60
CA HIS A 46 13.48 5.75 11.28
C HIS A 46 14.32 5.47 10.03
N GLU A 47 15.41 4.77 10.23
CA GLU A 47 16.42 4.48 9.19
C GLU A 47 16.64 2.99 9.03
N GLN A 48 17.02 2.59 7.80
CA GLN A 48 17.52 1.26 7.49
C GLN A 48 18.80 1.35 6.65
N ASP A 49 19.67 0.33 6.77
CA ASP A 49 20.85 0.18 5.93
C ASP A 49 20.46 -0.43 4.57
N PRO A 50 20.69 0.26 3.44
CA PRO A 50 20.43 -0.31 2.11
C PRO A 50 21.23 -1.58 1.80
N GLY A 51 22.35 -1.81 2.49
CA GLY A 51 23.12 -3.06 2.39
C GLY A 51 22.34 -4.25 2.91
N GLU A 52 21.68 -4.10 4.07
CA GLU A 52 20.82 -5.14 4.65
C GLU A 52 19.62 -5.48 3.75
N TRP A 53 19.09 -4.49 3.01
CA TRP A 53 18.03 -4.77 2.03
C TRP A 53 18.48 -5.75 0.95
N TRP A 54 19.68 -5.53 0.39
CA TRP A 54 20.23 -6.40 -0.64
C TRP A 54 20.55 -7.80 -0.08
N GLU A 55 21.15 -7.88 1.09
CA GLU A 55 21.45 -9.17 1.76
C GLU A 55 20.16 -9.95 2.02
N GLY A 56 19.10 -9.27 2.51
CA GLY A 56 17.78 -9.84 2.72
C GLY A 56 17.14 -10.34 1.41
N VAL A 57 17.24 -9.57 0.32
CA VAL A 57 16.77 -9.98 -1.01
C VAL A 57 17.53 -11.22 -1.49
N CYS A 58 18.87 -11.24 -1.37
CA CYS A 58 19.67 -12.40 -1.76
C CYS A 58 19.26 -13.65 -0.99
N ALA A 59 19.10 -13.54 0.32
CA ALA A 59 18.72 -14.68 1.16
C ALA A 59 17.32 -15.21 0.81
N ALA A 60 16.33 -14.32 0.69
CA ALA A 60 14.94 -14.70 0.37
C ALA A 60 14.82 -15.23 -1.06
N ALA A 61 15.49 -14.61 -2.04
CA ALA A 61 15.45 -15.05 -3.43
C ALA A 61 16.05 -16.46 -3.60
N ARG A 62 17.18 -16.75 -2.98
CA ARG A 62 17.79 -18.10 -3.01
C ARG A 62 16.83 -19.17 -2.50
N GLN A 63 16.13 -18.91 -1.40
CA GLN A 63 15.12 -19.84 -0.85
C GLN A 63 14.00 -20.09 -1.87
N ALA A 64 13.43 -19.02 -2.44
CA ALA A 64 12.32 -19.15 -3.38
C ALA A 64 12.74 -19.85 -4.68
N VAL A 65 13.92 -19.56 -5.22
CA VAL A 65 14.46 -20.21 -6.43
C VAL A 65 14.79 -21.67 -6.18
N GLU A 66 15.38 -22.00 -5.03
CA GLU A 66 15.67 -23.38 -4.62
C GLU A 66 14.39 -24.22 -4.53
N GLU A 67 13.33 -23.68 -3.90
CA GLU A 67 12.04 -24.37 -3.77
C GLU A 67 11.33 -24.54 -5.12
N SER A 68 11.54 -23.60 -6.07
CA SER A 68 10.95 -23.62 -7.43
C SER A 68 11.78 -24.38 -8.46
N ARG A 69 12.72 -25.23 -8.06
CA ARG A 69 13.58 -25.98 -8.98
C ARG A 69 12.78 -26.74 -10.04
N GLY A 70 13.24 -26.62 -11.29
CA GLY A 70 12.60 -27.25 -12.45
C GLY A 70 11.50 -26.39 -13.07
N VAL A 71 11.26 -25.19 -12.55
CA VAL A 71 10.36 -24.19 -13.13
C VAL A 71 11.19 -23.05 -13.70
N ARG A 72 10.91 -22.62 -14.94
CA ARG A 72 11.59 -21.47 -15.55
C ARG A 72 11.10 -20.15 -14.93
N ILE A 73 12.02 -19.29 -14.53
CA ILE A 73 11.68 -17.95 -14.07
C ILE A 73 11.56 -17.02 -15.30
N GLY A 74 10.34 -16.55 -15.57
CA GLY A 74 10.02 -15.73 -16.73
C GLY A 74 10.29 -14.23 -16.56
N GLY A 75 10.37 -13.75 -15.32
CA GLY A 75 10.63 -12.35 -15.02
C GLY A 75 10.39 -12.03 -13.55
N LEU A 76 10.72 -10.80 -13.14
CA LEU A 76 10.52 -10.35 -11.77
C LEU A 76 10.15 -8.87 -11.66
N ALA A 77 9.50 -8.52 -10.52
CA ALA A 77 9.28 -7.15 -10.09
C ALA A 77 9.50 -7.02 -8.57
N VAL A 78 9.87 -5.81 -8.15
CA VAL A 78 10.16 -5.47 -6.74
C VAL A 78 9.21 -4.40 -6.27
N CYS A 79 8.49 -4.59 -5.17
CA CYS A 79 7.84 -3.49 -4.46
C CYS A 79 8.64 -3.09 -3.22
N GLY A 80 8.38 -1.89 -2.75
CA GLY A 80 8.96 -1.35 -1.53
C GLY A 80 7.99 -0.42 -0.80
N THR A 81 8.40 0.03 0.38
CA THR A 81 7.59 0.90 1.23
C THR A 81 7.42 2.29 0.60
N SER A 82 6.16 2.76 0.55
CA SER A 82 5.79 4.00 -0.12
C SER A 82 6.31 5.23 0.62
N GLY A 83 7.30 5.90 0.07
CA GLY A 83 7.91 7.11 0.63
C GLY A 83 9.24 6.87 1.35
N THR A 84 9.81 5.67 1.28
CA THR A 84 11.20 5.41 1.69
C THR A 84 12.16 5.87 0.60
N VAL A 85 13.11 6.72 0.96
CA VAL A 85 14.07 7.35 0.02
C VAL A 85 15.47 7.48 0.62
N LEU A 86 16.45 7.56 -0.26
CA LEU A 86 17.86 7.80 0.08
C LEU A 86 18.56 8.54 -1.07
N LEU A 87 19.79 8.99 -0.81
CA LEU A 87 20.69 9.45 -1.86
C LEU A 87 21.63 8.32 -2.31
N THR A 88 21.88 8.28 -3.62
CA THR A 88 22.87 7.41 -4.25
C THR A 88 23.83 8.22 -5.09
N ASP A 89 25.01 7.67 -5.40
CA ASP A 89 25.85 8.21 -6.46
C ASP A 89 25.25 7.91 -7.85
N VAL A 90 25.87 8.43 -8.89
CA VAL A 90 25.42 8.24 -10.28
C VAL A 90 25.51 6.79 -10.78
N ALA A 91 26.16 5.90 -10.03
CA ALA A 91 26.17 4.46 -10.26
C ALA A 91 25.16 3.71 -9.40
N GLY A 92 24.30 4.42 -8.66
CA GLY A 92 23.27 3.86 -7.79
C GLY A 92 23.77 3.28 -6.47
N ARG A 93 25.01 3.59 -6.05
CA ARG A 93 25.53 3.16 -4.75
C ARG A 93 25.02 4.09 -3.65
N PRO A 94 24.46 3.55 -2.54
CA PRO A 94 23.96 4.36 -1.45
C PRO A 94 25.00 5.31 -0.87
N LEU A 95 24.60 6.57 -0.64
CA LEU A 95 25.39 7.63 0.00
C LEU A 95 24.80 8.02 1.36
N SER A 96 23.57 7.63 1.64
CA SER A 96 22.88 7.87 2.90
C SER A 96 22.14 6.61 3.35
N PRO A 97 21.74 6.49 4.63
CA PRO A 97 20.76 5.50 5.04
C PRO A 97 19.43 5.71 4.30
N GLY A 98 18.61 4.65 4.23
CA GLY A 98 17.24 4.75 3.77
C GLY A 98 16.37 5.40 4.84
N LEU A 99 15.79 6.58 4.55
CA LEU A 99 14.80 7.21 5.42
C LEU A 99 13.46 6.55 5.19
N MET A 100 12.96 5.83 6.19
CA MET A 100 11.79 4.99 6.07
C MET A 100 10.51 5.80 5.87
N TYR A 101 9.46 5.14 5.39
CA TYR A 101 8.18 5.75 5.02
C TYR A 101 7.51 6.54 6.16
N ASP A 102 7.75 6.19 7.42
CA ASP A 102 7.20 6.82 8.63
C ASP A 102 8.19 7.74 9.35
N ASP A 103 9.38 7.99 8.78
CA ASP A 103 10.34 8.97 9.28
C ASP A 103 9.76 10.39 9.16
N ARG A 104 9.78 11.14 10.27
CA ARG A 104 9.18 12.48 10.39
C ARG A 104 10.18 13.61 10.60
N ARG A 105 11.50 13.34 10.51
CA ARG A 105 12.53 14.36 10.73
C ARG A 105 12.43 15.57 9.82
N ALA A 106 11.77 15.42 8.65
CA ALA A 106 11.65 16.44 7.61
C ALA A 106 10.36 17.28 7.73
N SER A 107 9.76 17.41 8.92
CA SER A 107 8.51 18.17 9.12
C SER A 107 8.63 19.66 8.74
N ALA A 108 9.79 20.30 8.96
CA ALA A 108 10.05 21.66 8.55
C ALA A 108 10.07 21.80 7.02
N GLN A 109 10.69 20.85 6.31
CA GLN A 109 10.69 20.78 4.84
C GLN A 109 9.28 20.56 4.30
N ALA A 110 8.47 19.71 4.97
CA ALA A 110 7.07 19.51 4.59
C ALA A 110 6.25 20.80 4.70
N ALA A 111 6.45 21.60 5.74
CA ALA A 111 5.80 22.89 5.89
C ALA A 111 6.19 23.86 4.74
N ARG A 112 7.47 23.88 4.36
CA ARG A 112 7.96 24.68 3.22
C ARG A 112 7.33 24.21 1.90
N ALA A 113 7.27 22.90 1.67
CA ALA A 113 6.67 22.35 0.46
C ALA A 113 5.17 22.69 0.36
N ARG A 114 4.42 22.63 1.45
CA ARG A 114 3.01 23.06 1.49
C ARG A 114 2.83 24.55 1.17
N ALA A 115 3.79 25.40 1.57
CA ALA A 115 3.74 26.83 1.28
C ALA A 115 3.84 27.14 -0.22
N THR A 116 4.39 26.23 -1.06
CA THR A 116 4.38 26.37 -2.53
C THR A 116 3.10 25.83 -3.20
N GLY A 117 2.11 25.40 -2.41
CA GLY A 117 0.86 24.85 -2.90
C GLY A 117 0.90 23.34 -3.18
N LEU A 118 2.00 22.65 -2.89
CA LEU A 118 2.08 21.20 -3.04
C LEU A 118 1.35 20.49 -1.91
N ALA A 119 0.50 19.51 -2.26
CA ALA A 119 -0.18 18.66 -1.29
C ALA A 119 0.77 17.56 -0.79
N VAL A 120 1.51 17.82 0.29
CA VAL A 120 2.45 16.85 0.88
C VAL A 120 2.21 16.65 2.37
N GLN A 121 2.42 15.42 2.83
CA GLN A 121 2.40 15.06 4.25
C GLN A 121 3.83 14.99 4.80
N ASP A 122 3.98 15.11 6.13
CA ASP A 122 5.30 15.13 6.79
C ASP A 122 6.13 13.87 6.51
N THR A 123 5.47 12.74 6.29
CA THR A 123 6.10 11.43 6.02
C THR A 123 6.34 11.13 4.53
N TRP A 124 5.96 12.04 3.63
CA TRP A 124 6.18 11.83 2.20
C TRP A 124 7.67 11.91 1.82
N ALA A 125 7.99 11.38 0.64
CA ALA A 125 9.34 11.32 0.13
C ALA A 125 9.92 12.72 -0.18
N LEU A 126 9.10 13.64 -0.71
CA LEU A 126 9.56 14.98 -1.09
C LEU A 126 10.20 15.77 0.08
N PRO A 127 9.57 15.90 1.26
CA PRO A 127 10.23 16.54 2.40
C PRO A 127 11.54 15.87 2.81
N LYS A 128 11.61 14.54 2.77
CA LYS A 128 12.82 13.78 3.08
C LYS A 128 13.91 14.00 2.03
N ALA A 129 13.56 14.11 0.76
CA ALA A 129 14.50 14.46 -0.30
C ALA A 129 15.11 15.86 -0.08
N MET A 130 14.30 16.85 0.31
CA MET A 130 14.78 18.18 0.68
C MET A 130 15.74 18.11 1.86
N TRP A 131 15.38 17.40 2.92
CA TRP A 131 16.23 17.21 4.10
C TRP A 131 17.57 16.54 3.72
N LEU A 132 17.52 15.47 2.91
CA LEU A 132 18.72 14.76 2.44
C LEU A 132 19.65 15.70 1.64
N VAL A 133 19.10 16.54 0.78
CA VAL A 133 19.90 17.52 0.02
C VAL A 133 20.56 18.55 0.96
N GLU A 134 19.84 19.03 1.97
CA GLU A 134 20.36 19.97 2.96
C GLU A 134 21.49 19.35 3.81
N GLU A 135 21.33 18.10 4.23
CA GLU A 135 22.29 17.39 5.08
C GLU A 135 23.54 16.92 4.32
N TYR A 136 23.33 16.36 3.11
CA TYR A 136 24.39 15.71 2.34
C TYR A 136 24.90 16.54 1.14
N GLY A 137 24.27 17.66 0.83
CA GLY A 137 24.63 18.50 -0.33
C GLY A 137 26.03 19.11 -0.29
N GLY A 138 26.68 19.13 0.88
CA GLY A 138 28.06 19.58 1.08
C GLY A 138 29.13 18.47 0.97
N LEU A 139 28.77 17.24 0.63
CA LEU A 139 29.74 16.13 0.52
C LEU A 139 30.77 16.38 -0.61
N PRO A 140 32.07 16.06 -0.40
CA PRO A 140 33.11 16.22 -1.41
C PRO A 140 32.88 15.29 -2.61
N GLU A 141 33.41 15.72 -3.79
CA GLU A 141 33.26 14.97 -5.05
C GLU A 141 33.75 13.53 -4.94
N ALA A 142 32.84 12.56 -5.21
CA ALA A 142 33.28 11.22 -5.59
C ALA A 142 33.95 11.30 -6.99
N PRO A 143 35.09 10.59 -7.24
CA PRO A 143 35.79 10.67 -8.51
C PRO A 143 34.87 10.19 -9.64
N ALA A 144 34.60 11.09 -10.59
CA ALA A 144 33.79 10.83 -11.78
C ALA A 144 34.43 9.70 -12.62
N ARG A 145 33.82 8.54 -12.66
CA ARG A 145 34.06 7.57 -13.73
C ARG A 145 33.10 7.91 -14.86
N ALA A 146 33.68 8.35 -15.99
CA ALA A 146 32.97 8.73 -17.18
C ALA A 146 32.15 7.53 -17.74
N HIS A 147 30.82 7.65 -17.70
CA HIS A 147 29.94 6.80 -18.52
C HIS A 147 29.70 7.52 -19.85
N ALA A 148 30.46 7.13 -20.87
CA ALA A 148 30.55 7.78 -22.18
C ALA A 148 29.30 7.64 -23.07
N HIS A 149 28.22 7.05 -22.61
CA HIS A 149 27.07 6.71 -23.46
C HIS A 149 25.74 7.40 -23.11
N LEU A 150 25.68 8.19 -22.02
CA LEU A 150 24.49 8.99 -21.68
C LEU A 150 24.75 10.45 -22.01
N ARG A 151 24.23 10.88 -23.17
CA ARG A 151 24.32 12.27 -23.66
C ARG A 151 23.36 13.22 -22.94
N VAL A 152 23.34 13.24 -21.61
CA VAL A 152 22.76 14.33 -20.83
C VAL A 152 23.74 14.63 -19.72
N ALA A 153 24.38 15.78 -19.78
CA ALA A 153 25.19 16.28 -18.69
C ALA A 153 24.27 16.53 -17.48
N ARG A 154 24.24 15.60 -16.53
CA ARG A 154 23.55 15.79 -15.26
C ARG A 154 24.52 16.55 -14.34
N PRO A 155 24.22 17.80 -13.92
CA PRO A 155 25.11 18.58 -13.07
C PRO A 155 25.17 18.09 -11.62
N THR A 156 24.31 17.10 -11.23
CA THR A 156 24.24 16.59 -9.87
C THR A 156 25.21 15.46 -9.61
N ARG A 157 25.78 15.47 -8.40
CA ARG A 157 26.72 14.47 -7.90
C ARG A 157 26.04 13.22 -7.33
N PHE A 158 24.72 13.31 -7.09
CA PHE A 158 23.91 12.29 -6.45
C PHE A 158 22.51 12.26 -7.05
N LEU A 159 21.86 11.12 -6.94
CA LEU A 159 20.50 10.85 -7.38
C LEU A 159 19.64 10.55 -6.17
N LEU A 160 18.38 10.92 -6.22
CA LEU A 160 17.37 10.39 -5.30
C LEU A 160 16.94 9.02 -5.79
N ALA A 161 16.96 8.03 -4.90
CA ALA A 161 16.46 6.69 -5.15
C ALA A 161 15.34 6.34 -4.15
N HIS A 162 14.34 5.59 -4.61
CA HIS A 162 13.38 4.92 -3.74
C HIS A 162 13.93 3.56 -3.32
N GLN A 163 13.37 2.98 -2.28
CA GLN A 163 13.82 1.70 -1.73
C GLN A 163 13.99 0.59 -2.79
N PRO A 164 13.01 0.32 -3.70
CA PRO A 164 13.18 -0.72 -4.71
C PRO A 164 14.21 -0.38 -5.79
N ASP A 165 14.48 0.91 -6.07
CA ASP A 165 15.43 1.33 -7.09
C ASP A 165 16.85 0.82 -6.77
N VAL A 166 17.20 0.78 -5.47
CA VAL A 166 18.48 0.22 -4.99
C VAL A 166 18.59 -1.27 -5.32
N ILE A 167 17.50 -2.01 -5.13
CA ILE A 167 17.47 -3.45 -5.43
C ILE A 167 17.54 -3.68 -6.94
N VAL A 168 16.79 -2.90 -7.72
CA VAL A 168 16.81 -2.99 -9.19
C VAL A 168 18.20 -2.65 -9.72
N THR A 169 18.86 -1.61 -9.17
CA THR A 169 20.27 -1.30 -9.51
C THR A 169 21.19 -2.50 -9.30
N ARG A 170 21.05 -3.19 -8.15
CA ARG A 170 21.84 -4.39 -7.87
C ARG A 170 21.50 -5.55 -8.80
N LEU A 171 20.24 -5.70 -9.17
CA LEU A 171 19.78 -6.76 -10.07
C LEU A 171 20.24 -6.55 -11.52
N THR A 172 20.20 -5.32 -12.01
CA THR A 172 20.49 -5.01 -13.43
C THR A 172 21.94 -4.52 -13.67
N GLY A 173 22.57 -3.96 -12.64
CA GLY A 173 23.89 -3.35 -12.72
C GLY A 173 23.88 -1.86 -13.04
N GLU A 174 22.71 -1.25 -13.28
CA GLU A 174 22.54 0.16 -13.64
C GLU A 174 21.36 0.78 -12.85
N PRO A 175 21.44 2.07 -12.46
CA PRO A 175 20.33 2.78 -11.81
C PRO A 175 19.11 2.84 -12.74
N PRO A 176 17.93 2.35 -12.30
CA PRO A 176 16.73 2.39 -13.11
C PRO A 176 16.08 3.79 -13.08
N PRO A 177 15.16 4.10 -14.00
CA PRO A 177 14.12 5.08 -13.76
C PRO A 177 13.22 4.61 -12.60
N ALA A 178 12.64 5.56 -11.86
CA ALA A 178 11.68 5.22 -10.80
C ALA A 178 10.32 4.85 -11.39
N ASP A 179 9.57 3.99 -10.69
CA ASP A 179 8.17 3.79 -11.04
C ASP A 179 7.29 4.96 -10.56
N SER A 180 6.22 5.22 -11.30
CA SER A 180 5.34 6.36 -11.04
C SER A 180 4.61 6.30 -9.70
N SER A 181 4.44 5.10 -9.11
CA SER A 181 3.75 4.97 -7.82
C SER A 181 4.63 5.38 -6.63
N HIS A 182 5.94 5.15 -6.69
CA HIS A 182 6.89 5.68 -5.71
C HIS A 182 7.15 7.17 -5.91
N ALA A 183 7.25 7.61 -7.19
CA ALA A 183 7.47 9.00 -7.55
C ALA A 183 6.35 9.94 -7.05
N LEU A 184 5.11 9.45 -6.91
CA LEU A 184 3.96 10.21 -6.40
C LEU A 184 4.28 10.95 -5.09
N LYS A 185 4.81 10.25 -4.08
CA LYS A 185 5.13 10.88 -2.80
C LYS A 185 6.38 11.76 -2.83
N THR A 186 7.11 11.73 -3.93
CA THR A 186 8.22 12.66 -4.23
C THR A 186 7.71 13.91 -4.96
N GLY A 187 6.41 13.98 -5.24
CA GLY A 187 5.77 15.15 -5.87
C GLY A 187 5.56 15.01 -7.38
N TYR A 188 5.71 13.81 -7.96
CA TYR A 188 5.39 13.57 -9.36
C TYR A 188 3.89 13.70 -9.62
N ASP A 189 3.51 14.47 -10.63
CA ASP A 189 2.12 14.66 -11.04
C ASP A 189 1.71 13.53 -11.98
N LEU A 190 0.89 12.61 -11.47
CA LEU A 190 0.42 11.44 -12.24
C LEU A 190 -0.63 11.78 -13.32
N GLU A 191 -1.28 12.94 -13.22
CA GLU A 191 -2.25 13.39 -14.23
C GLU A 191 -1.53 14.02 -15.41
N ARG A 192 -0.50 14.83 -15.14
CA ARG A 192 0.35 15.46 -16.16
C ARG A 192 1.49 14.58 -16.65
N ASP A 193 1.74 13.49 -15.93
CA ASP A 193 2.85 12.54 -16.17
C ASP A 193 4.22 13.28 -16.19
N ALA A 194 4.44 14.17 -15.21
CA ALA A 194 5.59 15.07 -15.18
C ALA A 194 5.97 15.50 -13.75
N TRP A 195 7.25 15.89 -13.57
CA TRP A 195 7.70 16.59 -12.39
C TRP A 195 7.24 18.05 -12.42
N PRO A 196 6.74 18.63 -11.32
CA PRO A 196 6.40 20.06 -11.23
C PRO A 196 7.66 20.91 -11.05
N HIS A 197 8.55 20.94 -12.06
CA HIS A 197 9.86 21.56 -11.99
C HIS A 197 9.90 22.97 -11.38
N PRO A 198 8.96 23.89 -11.69
CA PRO A 198 8.99 25.23 -11.08
C PRO A 198 8.91 25.19 -9.54
N ALA A 199 7.99 24.40 -8.98
CA ALA A 199 7.83 24.26 -7.54
C ALA A 199 9.04 23.53 -6.90
N LEU A 200 9.59 22.51 -7.57
CA LEU A 200 10.76 21.77 -7.07
C LEU A 200 12.03 22.63 -7.06
N THR A 201 12.20 23.49 -8.07
CA THR A 201 13.32 24.49 -8.12
C THR A 201 13.17 25.52 -7.01
N GLU A 202 11.95 26.03 -6.74
CA GLU A 202 11.66 26.95 -5.64
C GLU A 202 12.01 26.33 -4.28
N LEU A 203 11.80 25.01 -4.13
CA LEU A 203 12.17 24.24 -2.93
C LEU A 203 13.68 23.97 -2.80
N GLY A 204 14.48 24.35 -3.79
CA GLY A 204 15.94 24.22 -3.78
C GLY A 204 16.44 22.81 -4.13
N LEU A 205 15.62 21.99 -4.79
CA LEU A 205 16.07 20.69 -5.29
C LEU A 205 16.95 20.87 -6.53
N PRO A 206 18.16 20.28 -6.57
CA PRO A 206 19.06 20.41 -7.70
C PRO A 206 18.49 19.80 -8.99
N ASP A 207 18.79 20.42 -10.12
CA ASP A 207 18.49 19.83 -11.42
C ASP A 207 19.19 18.47 -11.57
N GLY A 208 18.45 17.46 -12.05
CA GLY A 208 18.96 16.10 -12.26
C GLY A 208 19.02 15.24 -11.00
N LEU A 209 18.59 15.73 -9.82
CA LEU A 209 18.45 14.93 -8.61
C LEU A 209 17.40 13.83 -8.78
N LEU A 210 16.26 14.20 -9.37
CA LEU A 210 15.11 13.29 -9.50
C LEU A 210 15.31 12.35 -10.68
N PRO A 211 14.95 11.06 -10.52
CA PRO A 211 15.03 10.08 -11.60
C PRO A 211 14.01 10.36 -12.71
N ASP A 212 14.27 9.85 -13.90
CA ASP A 212 13.22 9.68 -14.90
C ASP A 212 12.12 8.75 -14.33
N VAL A 213 10.88 8.91 -14.80
CA VAL A 213 9.74 8.14 -14.28
C VAL A 213 9.16 7.29 -15.38
N VAL A 214 8.87 6.03 -15.05
CA VAL A 214 8.20 5.08 -15.95
C VAL A 214 6.94 4.52 -15.30
N ARG A 215 6.07 3.95 -16.11
CA ARG A 215 4.90 3.23 -15.60
C ARG A 215 5.32 1.89 -15.01
N PRO A 216 4.62 1.41 -13.96
CA PRO A 216 4.79 0.04 -13.47
C PRO A 216 4.67 -0.98 -14.62
N GLY A 217 5.41 -2.10 -14.52
CA GLY A 217 5.44 -3.12 -15.56
C GLY A 217 6.35 -2.81 -16.76
N THR A 218 6.91 -1.60 -16.87
CA THR A 218 7.91 -1.26 -17.90
C THR A 218 9.18 -2.08 -17.68
N ARG A 219 9.72 -2.67 -18.76
CA ARG A 219 10.99 -3.42 -18.68
C ARG A 219 12.14 -2.46 -18.36
N LEU A 220 12.90 -2.77 -17.31
CA LEU A 220 14.03 -1.97 -16.83
C LEU A 220 15.39 -2.55 -17.24
N GLY A 221 15.45 -3.85 -17.49
CA GLY A 221 16.69 -4.56 -17.84
C GLY A 221 16.55 -6.05 -17.59
N GLU A 222 17.68 -6.68 -17.32
CA GLU A 222 17.80 -8.12 -17.05
C GLU A 222 18.72 -8.35 -15.85
N VAL A 223 18.52 -9.45 -15.14
CA VAL A 223 19.38 -9.85 -14.04
C VAL A 223 20.82 -10.07 -14.57
N CYS A 224 21.75 -9.28 -14.05
CA CYS A 224 23.16 -9.36 -14.43
C CYS A 224 23.84 -10.60 -13.80
N PRO A 225 24.99 -11.05 -14.36
CA PRO A 225 25.69 -12.24 -13.82
C PRO A 225 26.04 -12.18 -12.34
N ALA A 226 26.45 -11.01 -11.85
CA ALA A 226 26.79 -10.83 -10.42
C ALA A 226 25.55 -10.98 -9.52
N ALA A 227 24.39 -10.47 -9.95
CA ALA A 227 23.12 -10.63 -9.24
C ALA A 227 22.64 -12.08 -9.30
N ALA A 228 22.81 -12.78 -10.42
CA ALA A 228 22.47 -14.19 -10.54
C ALA A 228 23.27 -15.06 -9.57
N GLU A 229 24.56 -14.82 -9.43
CA GLU A 229 25.41 -15.49 -8.43
C GLU A 229 24.94 -15.20 -7.00
N ALA A 230 24.57 -13.95 -6.70
CA ALA A 230 24.15 -13.52 -5.39
C ALA A 230 22.77 -14.03 -4.98
N THR A 231 21.81 -14.07 -5.91
CA THR A 231 20.39 -14.34 -5.62
C THR A 231 19.92 -15.74 -6.02
N GLY A 232 20.67 -16.43 -6.90
CA GLY A 232 20.22 -17.66 -7.55
C GLY A 232 19.22 -17.45 -8.70
N ILE A 233 18.75 -16.22 -8.94
CA ILE A 233 17.86 -15.90 -10.05
C ILE A 233 18.68 -16.01 -11.36
N PRO A 234 18.23 -16.72 -12.39
CA PRO A 234 19.01 -16.88 -13.62
C PRO A 234 19.41 -15.55 -14.27
N ALA A 235 20.66 -15.45 -14.73
CA ALA A 235 21.08 -14.29 -15.51
C ALA A 235 20.25 -14.16 -16.79
N GLY A 236 19.94 -12.92 -17.20
CA GLY A 236 19.06 -12.65 -18.33
C GLY A 236 17.57 -12.68 -17.99
N THR A 237 17.18 -12.98 -16.73
CA THR A 237 15.77 -12.87 -16.29
C THR A 237 15.31 -11.42 -16.40
N PRO A 238 14.21 -11.12 -17.10
CA PRO A 238 13.68 -9.77 -17.22
C PRO A 238 13.29 -9.16 -15.88
N VAL A 239 13.67 -7.89 -15.66
CA VAL A 239 13.27 -7.08 -14.51
C VAL A 239 12.33 -5.99 -14.99
N VAL A 240 11.16 -5.85 -14.37
CA VAL A 240 10.19 -4.80 -14.69
C VAL A 240 10.01 -3.84 -13.52
N ALA A 241 9.61 -2.61 -13.81
CA ALA A 241 9.27 -1.60 -12.82
C ALA A 241 8.14 -2.10 -11.92
N GLY A 242 8.37 -2.08 -10.61
CA GLY A 242 7.40 -2.50 -9.62
C GLY A 242 6.39 -1.40 -9.25
N MET A 243 5.85 -1.51 -8.05
CA MET A 243 4.97 -0.51 -7.44
C MET A 243 5.23 -0.43 -5.94
N THR A 244 4.60 0.55 -5.27
CA THR A 244 4.59 0.60 -3.80
C THR A 244 3.91 -0.65 -3.22
N ASP A 245 4.29 -1.02 -2.01
CA ASP A 245 3.72 -2.15 -1.24
C ASP A 245 2.18 -2.14 -1.19
N GLY A 246 1.58 -0.96 -0.96
CA GLY A 246 0.13 -0.80 -0.97
C GLY A 246 -0.52 -1.04 -2.33
N CYS A 247 0.15 -0.70 -3.44
CA CYS A 247 -0.33 -1.01 -4.79
C CYS A 247 -0.09 -2.49 -5.13
N ALA A 248 1.03 -3.06 -4.69
CA ALA A 248 1.31 -4.48 -4.82
C ALA A 248 0.25 -5.33 -4.10
N ALA A 249 -0.14 -4.94 -2.87
CA ALA A 249 -1.22 -5.58 -2.13
C ALA A 249 -2.57 -5.46 -2.84
N GLN A 250 -2.84 -4.34 -3.54
CA GLN A 250 -4.03 -4.21 -4.36
C GLN A 250 -4.02 -5.17 -5.55
N ILE A 251 -2.89 -5.29 -6.26
CA ILE A 251 -2.76 -6.26 -7.34
C ILE A 251 -2.99 -7.68 -6.80
N ALA A 252 -2.35 -8.02 -5.66
CA ALA A 252 -2.51 -9.32 -5.00
C ALA A 252 -3.95 -9.62 -4.53
N SER A 253 -4.78 -8.60 -4.39
CA SER A 253 -6.21 -8.78 -4.04
C SER A 253 -7.10 -9.11 -5.24
N GLY A 254 -6.64 -8.89 -6.48
CA GLY A 254 -7.43 -8.99 -7.70
C GLY A 254 -8.43 -7.84 -7.92
N ALA A 255 -8.43 -6.81 -7.07
CA ALA A 255 -9.37 -5.69 -7.15
C ALA A 255 -8.89 -4.60 -8.13
N LEU A 256 -8.80 -4.92 -9.43
CA LEU A 256 -8.24 -4.06 -10.47
C LEU A 256 -9.24 -3.62 -11.54
N ARG A 257 -10.42 -4.24 -11.63
CA ARG A 257 -11.45 -3.74 -12.55
C ARG A 257 -12.12 -2.49 -11.98
N PRO A 258 -12.44 -1.48 -12.79
CA PRO A 258 -13.17 -0.30 -12.32
C PRO A 258 -14.38 -0.68 -11.46
N GLY A 259 -14.57 0.00 -10.34
CA GLY A 259 -15.59 -0.30 -9.35
C GLY A 259 -15.21 -1.33 -8.28
N SER A 260 -14.12 -2.09 -8.48
CA SER A 260 -13.61 -3.06 -7.48
C SER A 260 -12.82 -2.35 -6.39
N TRP A 261 -12.90 -2.89 -5.17
CA TRP A 261 -12.21 -2.34 -4.00
C TRP A 261 -11.52 -3.44 -3.19
N ASN A 262 -10.37 -3.13 -2.66
CA ASN A 262 -9.65 -3.92 -1.67
C ASN A 262 -9.70 -3.20 -0.33
N SER A 263 -10.23 -3.86 0.69
CA SER A 263 -10.19 -3.43 2.07
C SER A 263 -9.14 -4.21 2.83
N VAL A 264 -8.03 -3.55 3.10
CA VAL A 264 -6.89 -4.10 3.85
C VAL A 264 -7.09 -3.76 5.32
N LEU A 265 -7.45 -4.73 6.14
CA LEU A 265 -7.59 -4.55 7.58
C LEU A 265 -6.41 -5.19 8.31
N GLY A 266 -5.45 -4.35 8.66
CA GLY A 266 -4.30 -4.64 9.51
C GLY A 266 -4.40 -3.86 10.82
N THR A 267 -3.28 -3.38 11.35
CA THR A 267 -3.27 -2.44 12.49
C THR A 267 -4.13 -1.22 12.20
N THR A 268 -4.16 -0.77 10.95
CA THR A 268 -5.04 0.28 10.43
C THR A 268 -5.83 -0.24 9.23
N LEU A 269 -6.90 0.48 8.84
CA LEU A 269 -7.73 0.19 7.69
C LEU A 269 -7.24 0.99 6.48
N VAL A 270 -7.04 0.31 5.35
CA VAL A 270 -6.70 0.94 4.07
C VAL A 270 -7.69 0.48 3.01
N LEU A 271 -8.32 1.42 2.33
CA LEU A 271 -9.16 1.15 1.16
C LEU A 271 -8.42 1.57 -0.11
N LYS A 272 -8.35 0.66 -1.08
CA LYS A 272 -7.85 0.95 -2.43
C LYS A 272 -8.81 0.37 -3.47
N GLY A 273 -9.20 1.20 -4.43
CA GLY A 273 -10.11 0.81 -5.49
C GLY A 273 -9.50 0.97 -6.89
N ALA A 274 -10.31 0.68 -7.89
CA ALA A 274 -9.99 0.92 -9.28
C ALA A 274 -11.09 1.76 -9.94
N SER A 275 -10.69 2.75 -10.75
CA SER A 275 -11.59 3.67 -11.46
C SER A 275 -11.02 4.07 -12.82
N THR A 276 -11.89 4.48 -13.73
CA THR A 276 -11.49 4.95 -15.07
C THR A 276 -10.96 6.38 -15.07
N ALA A 277 -11.29 7.15 -14.04
CA ALA A 277 -10.84 8.53 -13.84
C ALA A 277 -10.30 8.70 -12.41
N PRO A 278 -9.44 9.69 -12.14
CA PRO A 278 -8.98 9.96 -10.79
C PRO A 278 -10.15 10.41 -9.91
N VAL A 279 -10.13 10.01 -8.64
CA VAL A 279 -11.10 10.50 -7.64
C VAL A 279 -10.52 11.76 -7.02
N HIS A 280 -11.11 12.90 -7.31
CA HIS A 280 -10.69 14.18 -6.78
C HIS A 280 -11.28 14.42 -5.39
N ASP A 281 -10.42 14.61 -4.42
CA ASP A 281 -10.80 14.91 -3.04
C ASP A 281 -10.29 16.29 -2.63
N PRO A 282 -11.19 17.28 -2.40
CA PRO A 282 -10.81 18.62 -1.98
C PRO A 282 -10.07 18.65 -0.63
N THR A 283 -10.26 17.63 0.20
CA THR A 283 -9.62 17.52 1.54
C THR A 283 -8.25 16.84 1.50
N GLY A 284 -7.92 16.17 0.39
CA GLY A 284 -6.65 15.48 0.19
C GLY A 284 -6.46 14.22 1.02
N VAL A 285 -7.53 13.65 1.61
CA VAL A 285 -7.47 12.38 2.35
C VAL A 285 -7.51 11.17 1.43
N VAL A 286 -8.04 11.32 0.20
CA VAL A 286 -7.97 10.35 -0.89
C VAL A 286 -6.91 10.77 -1.90
N TYR A 287 -6.05 9.86 -2.29
CA TYR A 287 -5.04 10.08 -3.33
C TYR A 287 -5.03 8.91 -4.32
N ASN A 288 -4.61 9.20 -5.54
CA ASN A 288 -4.67 8.26 -6.64
C ASN A 288 -3.27 7.76 -7.01
N HIS A 289 -3.13 6.45 -7.22
CA HIS A 289 -2.04 5.88 -7.99
C HIS A 289 -2.53 5.52 -9.40
N ARG A 290 -1.64 5.05 -10.26
CA ARG A 290 -1.98 4.69 -11.63
C ARG A 290 -1.38 3.32 -11.97
N ALA A 291 -2.22 2.41 -12.46
CA ALA A 291 -1.83 1.10 -12.92
C ALA A 291 -1.12 1.16 -14.30
N PRO A 292 -0.43 0.10 -14.73
CA PRO A 292 0.25 0.04 -16.03
C PRO A 292 -0.63 0.41 -17.23
N ASP A 293 -1.88 -0.05 -17.24
CA ASP A 293 -2.88 0.18 -18.29
C ASP A 293 -3.56 1.55 -18.25
N GLY A 294 -3.18 2.38 -17.27
CA GLY A 294 -3.75 3.70 -17.07
C GLY A 294 -4.95 3.77 -16.14
N THR A 295 -5.46 2.64 -15.66
CA THR A 295 -6.51 2.60 -14.62
C THR A 295 -6.04 3.33 -13.37
N TRP A 296 -6.91 4.18 -12.81
CA TRP A 296 -6.62 4.89 -11.57
C TRP A 296 -6.88 4.01 -10.36
N LEU A 297 -6.04 4.16 -9.35
CA LEU A 297 -6.10 3.41 -8.11
C LEU A 297 -6.30 4.36 -6.93
N PRO A 298 -7.53 4.91 -6.74
CA PRO A 298 -7.86 5.77 -5.62
C PRO A 298 -7.81 5.00 -4.31
N GLY A 299 -7.49 5.71 -3.22
CA GLY A 299 -7.52 5.10 -1.90
C GLY A 299 -7.22 6.07 -0.77
N GLY A 300 -7.50 5.62 0.44
CA GLY A 300 -7.24 6.31 1.68
C GLY A 300 -6.91 5.33 2.81
N ALA A 301 -6.32 5.85 3.87
CA ALA A 301 -5.91 5.07 5.03
C ALA A 301 -6.42 5.72 6.31
N SER A 302 -7.34 5.05 7.01
CA SER A 302 -7.85 5.44 8.32
C SER A 302 -6.83 5.10 9.42
N SER A 303 -6.91 5.82 10.52
CA SER A 303 -6.18 5.51 11.76
C SER A 303 -6.87 4.39 12.56
N VAL A 304 -8.14 4.11 12.28
CA VAL A 304 -8.89 2.98 12.85
C VAL A 304 -8.45 1.67 12.23
N GLY A 305 -8.43 0.59 13.01
CA GLY A 305 -8.14 -0.76 12.51
C GLY A 305 -8.03 -1.79 13.61
N ALA A 306 -7.51 -2.98 13.28
CA ALA A 306 -7.41 -4.10 14.22
C ALA A 306 -6.44 -3.85 15.40
N GLY A 307 -5.59 -2.83 15.30
CA GLY A 307 -4.67 -2.47 16.39
C GLY A 307 -5.36 -2.14 17.71
N VAL A 308 -6.62 -1.69 17.67
CA VAL A 308 -7.40 -1.41 18.87
C VAL A 308 -7.59 -2.64 19.75
N LEU A 309 -7.76 -3.82 19.16
CA LEU A 309 -7.96 -5.06 19.91
C LEU A 309 -6.73 -5.42 20.74
N THR A 310 -5.54 -5.28 20.15
CA THR A 310 -4.27 -5.50 20.88
C THR A 310 -4.05 -4.46 21.96
N ALA A 311 -4.46 -3.21 21.71
CA ALA A 311 -4.31 -2.13 22.69
C ALA A 311 -5.29 -2.28 23.87
N ALA A 312 -6.54 -2.66 23.60
CA ALA A 312 -7.57 -2.79 24.63
C ALA A 312 -7.51 -4.14 25.39
N PHE A 313 -7.09 -5.22 24.71
CA PHE A 313 -7.13 -6.58 25.23
C PHE A 313 -5.79 -7.30 25.03
N ALA A 314 -4.74 -6.77 25.65
CA ALA A 314 -3.40 -7.35 25.56
C ALA A 314 -3.40 -8.82 26.05
N GLY A 315 -2.96 -9.74 25.19
CA GLY A 315 -2.85 -11.17 25.51
C GLY A 315 -4.16 -11.98 25.40
N ALA A 316 -5.28 -11.36 25.00
CA ALA A 316 -6.51 -12.11 24.72
C ALA A 316 -6.35 -12.98 23.47
N ASP A 317 -6.98 -14.15 23.46
CA ASP A 317 -7.11 -15.00 22.27
C ASP A 317 -8.26 -14.44 21.41
N PRO A 318 -7.96 -13.93 20.18
CA PRO A 318 -8.99 -13.35 19.32
C PRO A 318 -10.10 -14.36 18.94
N ALA A 319 -9.77 -15.64 18.79
CA ALA A 319 -10.77 -16.64 18.39
C ALA A 319 -11.81 -16.88 19.51
N VAL A 320 -11.36 -16.92 20.77
CA VAL A 320 -12.23 -17.05 21.93
C VAL A 320 -13.09 -15.80 22.10
N MET A 321 -12.50 -14.62 21.93
CA MET A 321 -13.23 -13.35 22.06
C MET A 321 -14.23 -13.16 20.92
N ASP A 322 -13.90 -13.54 19.68
CA ASP A 322 -14.81 -13.52 18.54
C ASP A 322 -16.04 -14.42 18.75
N GLU A 323 -15.85 -15.63 19.30
CA GLU A 323 -16.95 -16.53 19.63
C GLU A 323 -17.91 -15.95 20.68
N ARG A 324 -17.36 -15.31 21.71
CA ARG A 324 -18.17 -14.67 22.75
C ARG A 324 -18.88 -13.41 22.24
N ALA A 325 -18.20 -12.60 21.41
CA ALA A 325 -18.74 -11.40 20.81
C ALA A 325 -19.94 -11.66 19.87
N ALA A 326 -20.03 -12.84 19.31
CA ALA A 326 -21.14 -13.22 18.42
C ALA A 326 -22.53 -13.18 19.11
N ALA A 327 -22.60 -13.23 20.43
CA ALA A 327 -23.83 -13.02 21.19
C ALA A 327 -24.29 -11.55 21.26
N HIS A 328 -23.38 -10.61 20.97
CA HIS A 328 -23.60 -9.15 21.06
C HIS A 328 -23.68 -8.52 19.64
N GLU A 329 -24.62 -8.98 18.82
CA GLU A 329 -24.90 -8.44 17.47
C GLU A 329 -26.35 -7.89 17.38
N PRO A 330 -26.54 -6.56 17.42
CA PRO A 330 -25.55 -5.51 17.67
C PRO A 330 -25.15 -5.41 19.14
N SER A 331 -23.94 -4.85 19.40
CA SER A 331 -23.52 -4.50 20.75
C SER A 331 -24.40 -3.41 21.36
N GLY A 332 -24.57 -3.43 22.69
CA GLY A 332 -25.21 -2.33 23.43
C GLY A 332 -24.48 -1.00 23.36
N ALA A 333 -23.20 -1.04 22.98
CA ALA A 333 -22.35 0.13 22.82
C ALA A 333 -21.92 0.34 21.37
N VAL A 334 -21.67 1.62 20.98
CA VAL A 334 -21.14 1.99 19.66
C VAL A 334 -19.76 2.59 19.86
N ALA A 335 -18.73 2.01 19.23
CA ALA A 335 -17.35 2.46 19.36
C ALA A 335 -16.85 3.19 18.09
N TYR A 336 -16.04 4.24 18.31
CA TYR A 336 -15.11 4.78 17.33
C TYR A 336 -13.68 4.44 17.78
N PRO A 337 -13.08 3.36 17.24
CA PRO A 337 -11.98 2.67 17.90
C PRO A 337 -10.59 3.17 17.48
N LEU A 338 -10.24 4.41 17.78
CA LEU A 338 -8.88 4.93 17.59
C LEU A 338 -7.93 4.40 18.66
N VAL A 339 -6.70 4.05 18.28
CA VAL A 339 -5.63 3.69 19.23
C VAL A 339 -4.91 4.92 19.75
N SER A 340 -4.77 5.96 18.93
CA SER A 340 -4.14 7.23 19.25
C SER A 340 -4.93 8.39 18.67
N PRO A 341 -4.80 9.62 19.21
CA PRO A 341 -5.49 10.78 18.66
C PRO A 341 -5.14 11.01 17.18
N GLY A 342 -6.14 11.42 16.42
CA GLY A 342 -6.01 11.84 15.03
C GLY A 342 -6.57 10.83 14.01
N GLU A 343 -7.55 11.32 13.23
CA GLU A 343 -8.05 10.60 12.05
C GLU A 343 -7.58 11.31 10.77
N ARG A 344 -7.30 10.52 9.75
CA ARG A 344 -6.79 10.97 8.45
C ARG A 344 -7.64 10.53 7.25
N PHE A 345 -8.58 9.61 7.44
CA PHE A 345 -9.54 9.13 6.44
C PHE A 345 -10.70 8.41 7.13
N PRO A 346 -11.98 8.69 6.81
CA PRO A 346 -12.50 9.45 5.64
C PRO A 346 -12.57 10.97 5.86
N PHE A 347 -12.05 11.50 6.95
CA PHE A 347 -11.96 12.93 7.23
C PHE A 347 -10.63 13.24 7.92
N HIS A 348 -10.20 14.47 7.84
CA HIS A 348 -8.99 14.93 8.54
C HIS A 348 -9.37 15.60 9.86
N ALA A 349 -9.13 14.92 10.98
CA ALA A 349 -9.41 15.42 12.32
C ALA A 349 -8.28 15.05 13.30
N PRO A 350 -7.21 15.88 13.39
CA PRO A 350 -6.08 15.61 14.30
C PRO A 350 -6.48 15.50 15.77
N GLN A 351 -7.60 16.13 16.15
CA GLN A 351 -8.14 16.12 17.50
C GLN A 351 -9.10 14.95 17.79
N ALA A 352 -9.41 14.10 16.79
CA ALA A 352 -10.30 12.96 17.01
C ALA A 352 -9.67 11.97 17.99
N VAL A 353 -10.49 11.46 18.90
CA VAL A 353 -10.09 10.47 19.92
C VAL A 353 -11.05 9.29 19.91
N ALA A 354 -10.65 8.20 20.54
CA ALA A 354 -11.51 7.05 20.73
C ALA A 354 -12.80 7.42 21.48
N LEU A 355 -13.90 6.80 21.11
CA LEU A 355 -15.22 6.97 21.73
C LEU A 355 -15.85 5.60 21.98
N VAL A 356 -16.64 5.51 23.05
CA VAL A 356 -17.60 4.43 23.29
C VAL A 356 -18.90 5.11 23.73
N LEU A 357 -19.97 4.93 22.98
CA LEU A 357 -21.30 5.47 23.23
C LEU A 357 -22.18 4.38 23.83
N GLY A 358 -22.65 4.57 25.04
CA GLY A 358 -23.30 3.56 25.86
C GLY A 358 -22.32 2.81 26.75
N GLU A 359 -22.81 1.84 27.49
CA GLU A 359 -22.02 1.04 28.43
C GLU A 359 -22.05 -0.42 27.95
N PRO A 360 -20.89 -1.03 27.61
CA PRO A 360 -20.83 -2.45 27.31
C PRO A 360 -21.22 -3.28 28.54
N GLU A 361 -21.92 -4.41 28.31
CA GLU A 361 -22.34 -5.30 29.40
C GLU A 361 -21.16 -6.02 30.06
N ASP A 362 -20.21 -6.43 29.26
CA ASP A 362 -18.97 -7.11 29.67
C ASP A 362 -17.83 -6.93 28.65
N ASP A 363 -16.69 -7.61 28.85
CA ASP A 363 -15.54 -7.59 27.95
C ASP A 363 -15.87 -8.13 26.56
N ALA A 364 -16.80 -9.08 26.43
CA ALA A 364 -17.20 -9.64 25.14
C ALA A 364 -18.07 -8.66 24.36
N ASP A 365 -18.94 -7.92 25.02
CA ASP A 365 -19.71 -6.84 24.41
C ASP A 365 -18.81 -5.66 24.00
N LEU A 366 -17.82 -5.29 24.84
CA LEU A 366 -16.83 -4.30 24.42
C LEU A 366 -16.01 -4.76 23.20
N TRP A 367 -15.60 -6.03 23.17
CA TRP A 367 -14.93 -6.59 22.00
C TRP A 367 -15.82 -6.49 20.76
N ALA A 368 -17.10 -6.86 20.87
CA ALA A 368 -18.09 -6.75 19.80
C ALA A 368 -18.23 -5.28 19.33
N ALA A 369 -18.35 -4.33 20.26
CA ALA A 369 -18.42 -2.89 19.96
C ALA A 369 -17.20 -2.40 19.17
N LEU A 370 -15.99 -2.85 19.53
CA LEU A 370 -14.77 -2.48 18.83
C LEU A 370 -14.72 -3.07 17.42
N LEU A 371 -15.08 -4.36 17.23
CA LEU A 371 -15.15 -4.99 15.90
C LEU A 371 -16.18 -4.29 15.00
N GLN A 372 -17.37 -4.00 15.56
CA GLN A 372 -18.45 -3.29 14.85
C GLN A 372 -18.04 -1.87 14.52
N GLY A 373 -17.39 -1.15 15.43
CA GLY A 373 -16.89 0.19 15.22
C GLY A 373 -15.86 0.31 14.10
N VAL A 374 -14.96 -0.68 13.96
CA VAL A 374 -14.07 -0.78 12.81
C VAL A 374 -14.88 -0.99 11.51
N ALA A 375 -15.88 -1.89 11.52
CA ALA A 375 -16.72 -2.13 10.35
C ALA A 375 -17.59 -0.92 9.98
N PHE A 376 -18.09 -0.17 10.97
CA PHE A 376 -18.80 1.10 10.74
C PHE A 376 -17.88 2.16 10.12
N THR A 377 -16.64 2.25 10.59
CA THR A 377 -15.64 3.15 10.00
C THR A 377 -15.33 2.74 8.56
N GLU A 378 -15.20 1.44 8.27
CA GLU A 378 -15.02 0.93 6.92
C GLU A 378 -16.20 1.31 6.01
N ARG A 379 -17.45 1.17 6.49
CA ARG A 379 -18.64 1.61 5.77
C ARG A 379 -18.61 3.11 5.49
N LEU A 380 -18.29 3.92 6.49
CA LEU A 380 -18.18 5.38 6.35
C LEU A 380 -17.10 5.78 5.32
N CYS A 381 -15.99 5.07 5.30
CA CYS A 381 -14.93 5.26 4.29
C CYS A 381 -15.46 4.98 2.86
N LEU A 382 -16.23 3.91 2.67
CA LEU A 382 -16.87 3.61 1.38
C LEU A 382 -17.96 4.64 1.02
N ASP A 383 -18.75 5.08 1.99
CA ASP A 383 -19.75 6.12 1.78
C ASP A 383 -19.10 7.46 1.39
N TYR A 384 -17.96 7.80 1.98
CA TYR A 384 -17.18 8.97 1.58
C TYR A 384 -16.64 8.84 0.15
N LEU A 385 -16.05 7.69 -0.19
CA LEU A 385 -15.57 7.44 -1.57
C LEU A 385 -16.71 7.56 -2.60
N HIS A 386 -17.90 7.02 -2.28
CA HIS A 386 -19.06 7.19 -3.12
C HIS A 386 -19.53 8.65 -3.21
N HIS A 387 -19.45 9.41 -2.11
CA HIS A 387 -19.72 10.84 -2.09
C HIS A 387 -18.81 11.62 -3.06
N LEU A 388 -17.56 11.21 -3.17
CA LEU A 388 -16.59 11.77 -4.13
C LEU A 388 -16.79 11.26 -5.58
N GLY A 389 -17.79 10.41 -5.84
CA GLY A 389 -18.08 9.87 -7.17
C GLY A 389 -17.26 8.63 -7.54
N ALA A 390 -16.57 7.99 -6.59
CA ALA A 390 -15.87 6.75 -6.86
C ALA A 390 -16.88 5.63 -7.18
N PRO A 391 -16.64 4.80 -8.23
CA PRO A 391 -17.49 3.66 -8.52
C PRO A 391 -17.33 2.58 -7.45
N LEU A 392 -18.43 2.03 -6.94
CA LEU A 392 -18.45 0.97 -5.92
C LEU A 392 -19.25 -0.27 -6.35
N ASP A 393 -19.57 -0.40 -7.62
CA ASP A 393 -20.43 -1.44 -8.19
C ASP A 393 -19.71 -2.77 -8.48
N GLY A 394 -18.37 -2.79 -8.41
CA GLY A 394 -17.54 -3.98 -8.58
C GLY A 394 -17.34 -4.78 -7.29
N PRO A 395 -16.59 -5.89 -7.35
CA PRO A 395 -16.28 -6.72 -6.20
C PRO A 395 -15.53 -5.99 -5.08
N LEU A 396 -15.89 -6.33 -3.84
CA LEU A 396 -15.11 -5.98 -2.64
C LEU A 396 -14.24 -7.17 -2.25
N THR A 397 -13.00 -6.91 -1.86
CA THR A 397 -12.06 -7.93 -1.41
C THR A 397 -11.56 -7.58 -0.01
N PHE A 398 -11.58 -8.55 0.91
CA PHE A 398 -11.03 -8.41 2.26
C PHE A 398 -9.63 -9.00 2.33
N THR A 399 -8.65 -8.20 2.75
CA THR A 399 -7.27 -8.61 2.93
C THR A 399 -6.70 -8.09 4.25
N GLY A 400 -5.42 -8.33 4.51
CA GLY A 400 -4.78 -7.99 5.77
C GLY A 400 -4.96 -9.07 6.85
N GLY A 401 -4.39 -8.81 8.04
CA GLY A 401 -4.37 -9.78 9.14
C GLY A 401 -5.75 -10.19 9.64
N ALA A 402 -6.68 -9.25 9.69
CA ALA A 402 -8.06 -9.46 10.14
C ALA A 402 -8.88 -10.39 9.22
N ALA A 403 -8.51 -10.52 7.94
CA ALA A 403 -9.17 -11.43 7.01
C ALA A 403 -9.01 -12.93 7.38
N ARG A 404 -8.20 -13.25 8.39
CA ARG A 404 -8.11 -14.61 8.97
C ARG A 404 -9.31 -14.95 9.86
N SER A 405 -9.93 -13.96 10.53
CA SER A 405 -11.14 -14.18 11.33
C SER A 405 -12.35 -14.37 10.42
N ARG A 406 -12.97 -15.56 10.49
CA ARG A 406 -14.22 -15.84 9.77
C ARG A 406 -15.37 -15.01 10.33
N TYR A 407 -15.40 -14.86 11.65
CA TYR A 407 -16.43 -14.11 12.34
C TYR A 407 -16.38 -12.63 11.90
N TRP A 408 -15.19 -12.00 11.97
CA TRP A 408 -15.08 -10.60 11.61
C TRP A 408 -15.31 -10.31 10.12
N ASN A 409 -14.93 -11.25 9.24
CA ASN A 409 -15.27 -11.13 7.81
C ASN A 409 -16.79 -11.16 7.60
N GLN A 410 -17.54 -12.04 8.33
CA GLN A 410 -18.99 -12.08 8.26
C GLN A 410 -19.62 -10.80 8.80
N LEU A 411 -19.20 -10.35 9.98
CA LEU A 411 -19.64 -9.09 10.58
C LEU A 411 -19.43 -7.90 9.63
N ARG A 412 -18.26 -7.79 9.01
CA ARG A 412 -17.97 -6.72 8.03
C ARG A 412 -18.89 -6.81 6.81
N ALA A 413 -19.09 -7.99 6.26
CA ALA A 413 -20.01 -8.18 5.13
C ALA A 413 -21.44 -7.77 5.51
N ASP A 414 -21.91 -8.11 6.70
CA ASP A 414 -23.24 -7.75 7.21
C ASP A 414 -23.38 -6.23 7.43
N VAL A 415 -22.39 -5.58 8.05
CA VAL A 415 -22.39 -4.12 8.25
C VAL A 415 -22.37 -3.37 6.91
N LEU A 416 -21.59 -3.87 5.94
CA LEU A 416 -21.47 -3.26 4.62
C LEU A 416 -22.68 -3.57 3.71
N GLY A 417 -23.45 -4.62 4.03
CA GLY A 417 -24.60 -5.08 3.22
C GLY A 417 -24.20 -5.53 1.81
N ARG A 418 -22.98 -6.07 1.65
CA ARG A 418 -22.49 -6.50 0.33
C ARG A 418 -21.52 -7.69 0.43
N PRO A 419 -21.49 -8.55 -0.60
CA PRO A 419 -20.57 -9.67 -0.61
C PRO A 419 -19.12 -9.22 -0.68
N ALA A 420 -18.23 -10.01 -0.04
CA ALA A 420 -16.80 -9.78 -0.06
C ALA A 420 -16.02 -11.06 -0.37
N ARG A 421 -15.02 -10.93 -1.24
CA ARG A 421 -14.07 -12.01 -1.57
C ARG A 421 -12.93 -12.03 -0.57
N VAL A 422 -12.48 -13.22 -0.19
CA VAL A 422 -11.27 -13.39 0.62
C VAL A 422 -10.29 -14.24 -0.17
N PRO A 423 -9.17 -13.68 -0.63
CA PRO A 423 -8.17 -14.42 -1.39
C PRO A 423 -7.46 -15.47 -0.53
N ALA A 424 -6.97 -16.53 -1.20
CA ALA A 424 -6.14 -17.54 -0.54
C ALA A 424 -4.75 -17.02 -0.18
N GLN A 425 -4.22 -16.07 -0.97
CA GLN A 425 -2.93 -15.43 -0.82
C GLN A 425 -3.08 -13.91 -0.96
N THR A 426 -2.48 -13.14 -0.05
CA THR A 426 -2.64 -11.67 0.02
C THR A 426 -1.30 -10.94 0.13
N GLU A 427 -0.18 -11.65 0.02
CA GLU A 427 1.15 -11.04 0.13
C GLU A 427 1.43 -10.12 -1.07
N PRO A 428 2.00 -8.91 -0.87
CA PRO A 428 2.36 -8.00 -1.95
C PRO A 428 3.27 -8.65 -3.01
N ALA A 429 4.10 -9.62 -2.61
CA ALA A 429 4.94 -10.39 -3.53
C ALA A 429 4.13 -11.12 -4.62
N LEU A 430 2.90 -11.61 -4.33
CA LEU A 430 2.02 -12.15 -5.38
C LEU A 430 1.65 -11.07 -6.40
N GLY A 431 1.36 -9.85 -5.93
CA GLY A 431 1.06 -8.72 -6.81
C GLY A 431 2.23 -8.38 -7.73
N MET A 432 3.44 -8.45 -7.21
CA MET A 432 4.65 -8.23 -8.02
C MET A 432 4.91 -9.35 -9.02
N ALA A 433 4.65 -10.61 -8.65
CA ALA A 433 4.72 -11.72 -9.61
C ALA A 433 3.70 -11.55 -10.76
N ALA A 434 2.48 -11.13 -10.44
CA ALA A 434 1.45 -10.84 -11.45
C ALA A 434 1.85 -9.63 -12.34
N LEU A 435 2.43 -8.59 -11.76
CA LEU A 435 2.95 -7.45 -12.52
C LEU A 435 4.11 -7.85 -13.43
N ALA A 436 5.02 -8.72 -12.97
CA ALA A 436 6.10 -9.27 -13.80
C ALA A 436 5.55 -10.09 -14.97
N ALA A 437 4.56 -10.96 -14.73
CA ALA A 437 3.90 -11.71 -15.76
C ALA A 437 3.25 -10.81 -16.83
N HIS A 438 2.61 -9.73 -16.40
CA HIS A 438 2.03 -8.71 -17.29
C HIS A 438 3.13 -7.98 -18.11
N GLY A 439 4.19 -7.51 -17.44
CA GLY A 439 5.20 -6.64 -18.07
C GLY A 439 6.15 -7.35 -19.03
N VAL A 440 6.38 -8.67 -18.85
CA VAL A 440 7.34 -9.42 -19.67
C VAL A 440 6.74 -9.98 -20.96
N GLY A 441 5.48 -10.38 -20.96
CA GLY A 441 5.00 -11.11 -22.14
C GLY A 441 3.49 -11.24 -22.28
N ALA A 442 2.70 -10.71 -21.39
CA ALA A 442 1.27 -10.90 -21.48
C ALA A 442 0.67 -10.01 -22.57
N ARG A 443 0.03 -10.66 -23.55
CA ARG A 443 -0.97 -10.00 -24.43
C ARG A 443 -2.24 -9.63 -23.65
N LEU A 444 -2.26 -9.92 -22.33
CA LEU A 444 -3.40 -9.74 -21.44
C LEU A 444 -3.19 -8.47 -20.59
N GLY A 445 -4.28 -7.77 -20.28
CA GLY A 445 -4.26 -6.69 -19.30
C GLY A 445 -3.90 -7.20 -17.91
N LEU A 446 -3.40 -6.29 -17.04
CA LEU A 446 -3.02 -6.67 -15.67
C LEU A 446 -4.21 -7.26 -14.88
N ALA A 447 -5.42 -6.73 -15.07
CA ALA A 447 -6.63 -7.26 -14.45
C ALA A 447 -6.89 -8.73 -14.86
N ASP A 448 -6.69 -9.08 -16.14
CA ASP A 448 -6.89 -10.45 -16.63
C ASP A 448 -5.82 -11.42 -16.10
N VAL A 449 -4.56 -10.94 -15.98
CA VAL A 449 -3.47 -11.70 -15.37
C VAL A 449 -3.79 -12.00 -13.90
N THR A 450 -4.22 -10.97 -13.15
CA THR A 450 -4.55 -11.15 -11.74
C THR A 450 -5.77 -12.03 -11.49
N GLU A 451 -6.79 -11.99 -12.36
CA GLU A 451 -7.94 -12.90 -12.26
C GLU A 451 -7.56 -14.37 -12.39
N ARG A 452 -6.47 -14.67 -13.13
CA ARG A 452 -5.93 -16.04 -13.23
C ARG A 452 -5.05 -16.42 -12.05
N MET A 453 -4.25 -15.47 -11.55
CA MET A 453 -3.24 -15.73 -10.52
C MET A 453 -3.80 -15.58 -9.09
N VAL A 454 -4.85 -14.78 -8.87
CA VAL A 454 -5.44 -14.56 -7.55
C VAL A 454 -6.58 -15.54 -7.33
N ARG A 455 -6.34 -16.55 -6.48
CA ARG A 455 -7.36 -17.54 -6.11
C ARG A 455 -8.23 -17.03 -4.98
N VAL A 456 -9.53 -17.00 -5.16
CA VAL A 456 -10.49 -16.67 -4.12
C VAL A 456 -10.68 -17.90 -3.23
N ARG A 457 -10.38 -17.78 -1.93
CA ARG A 457 -10.57 -18.85 -0.93
C ARG A 457 -12.04 -19.01 -0.57
N THR A 458 -12.74 -17.90 -0.39
CA THR A 458 -14.17 -17.86 -0.04
C THR A 458 -14.79 -16.54 -0.45
N VAL A 459 -16.09 -16.57 -0.66
CA VAL A 459 -16.94 -15.38 -0.75
C VAL A 459 -17.79 -15.35 0.51
N VAL A 460 -17.86 -14.21 1.16
CA VAL A 460 -18.66 -13.98 2.36
C VAL A 460 -19.88 -13.17 1.94
N GLU A 461 -21.05 -13.80 1.98
CA GLU A 461 -22.32 -13.15 1.67
C GLU A 461 -22.88 -12.44 2.91
N PRO A 462 -23.42 -11.22 2.78
CA PRO A 462 -24.10 -10.57 3.89
C PRO A 462 -25.39 -11.31 4.27
N ARG A 463 -25.72 -11.30 5.56
CA ARG A 463 -26.98 -11.81 6.08
C ARG A 463 -27.99 -10.66 6.16
N PRO A 464 -29.05 -10.61 5.31
CA PRO A 464 -29.93 -9.46 5.23
C PRO A 464 -30.58 -9.06 6.57
N ASP A 465 -31.01 -10.05 7.36
CA ASP A 465 -31.57 -9.86 8.69
C ASP A 465 -30.58 -9.19 9.66
N ARG A 466 -29.28 -9.51 9.55
CA ARG A 466 -28.22 -8.92 10.35
C ARG A 466 -27.84 -7.54 9.84
N THR A 467 -27.78 -7.33 8.54
CA THR A 467 -27.50 -6.02 7.92
C THR A 467 -28.45 -4.93 8.46
N ALA A 468 -29.73 -5.26 8.61
CA ALA A 468 -30.73 -4.31 9.12
C ALA A 468 -30.46 -3.91 10.58
N LEU A 469 -29.93 -4.81 11.42
CA LEU A 469 -29.63 -4.53 12.83
C LEU A 469 -28.51 -3.49 13.03
N PHE A 470 -27.58 -3.38 12.07
CA PHE A 470 -26.45 -2.47 12.16
C PHE A 470 -26.76 -1.04 11.62
N ALA A 471 -27.96 -0.82 11.09
CA ALA A 471 -28.32 0.48 10.50
C ALA A 471 -28.36 1.59 11.55
N GLU A 472 -29.05 1.36 12.67
CA GLU A 472 -29.17 2.34 13.77
C GLU A 472 -27.82 2.60 14.45
N PRO A 473 -27.03 1.60 14.91
CA PRO A 473 -25.72 1.84 15.51
C PRO A 473 -24.77 2.61 14.58
N TYR A 474 -24.77 2.32 13.27
CA TYR A 474 -24.00 3.07 12.29
C TYR A 474 -24.45 4.52 12.17
N ALA A 475 -25.77 4.78 12.09
CA ALA A 475 -26.32 6.13 12.05
C ALA A 475 -25.93 6.93 13.28
N ARG A 476 -26.01 6.32 14.46
CA ARG A 476 -25.61 6.92 15.74
C ARG A 476 -24.13 7.30 15.75
N LEU A 477 -23.23 6.47 15.20
CA LEU A 477 -21.83 6.83 15.04
C LEU A 477 -21.65 8.04 14.12
N VAL A 478 -22.30 8.05 12.95
CA VAL A 478 -22.23 9.16 11.99
C VAL A 478 -22.70 10.47 12.63
N ASP A 479 -23.80 10.44 13.39
CA ASP A 479 -24.34 11.61 14.10
C ASP A 479 -23.37 12.14 15.16
N GLU A 480 -22.75 11.25 15.95
CA GLU A 480 -21.79 11.64 16.99
C GLU A 480 -20.52 12.26 16.39
N LEU A 481 -19.98 11.65 15.32
CA LEU A 481 -18.79 12.21 14.64
C LEU A 481 -19.10 13.60 14.04
N THR A 482 -20.34 13.80 13.58
CA THR A 482 -20.81 15.08 13.03
C THR A 482 -21.02 16.11 14.14
N ALA A 483 -21.62 15.73 15.26
CA ALA A 483 -21.86 16.60 16.41
C ALA A 483 -20.54 17.11 17.02
N ARG A 484 -19.47 16.30 16.98
CA ARG A 484 -18.12 16.71 17.38
C ARG A 484 -17.39 17.59 16.37
N GLY A 485 -17.98 17.83 15.20
CA GLY A 485 -17.35 18.61 14.13
C GLY A 485 -16.19 17.90 13.45
N TRP A 486 -16.08 16.57 13.58
CA TRP A 486 -15.04 15.79 12.90
C TRP A 486 -15.47 15.39 11.48
N LEU A 487 -16.71 14.89 11.36
CA LEU A 487 -17.28 14.50 10.06
C LEU A 487 -18.03 15.69 9.43
N PRO A 488 -17.71 16.06 8.17
CA PRO A 488 -18.42 17.11 7.48
C PRO A 488 -19.91 16.79 7.27
N PRO A 489 -20.85 17.74 7.54
CA PRO A 489 -22.28 17.50 7.39
C PRO A 489 -22.74 16.95 6.03
N PRO A 490 -22.19 17.37 4.87
CA PRO A 490 -22.56 16.79 3.58
C PRO A 490 -22.23 15.30 3.47
N VAL A 491 -21.12 14.84 4.09
CA VAL A 491 -20.73 13.43 4.12
C VAL A 491 -21.67 12.63 5.00
N ALA A 492 -22.04 13.17 6.17
CA ALA A 492 -23.02 12.55 7.07
C ALA A 492 -24.38 12.38 6.37
N ALA A 493 -24.89 13.43 5.73
CA ALA A 493 -26.14 13.38 4.97
C ALA A 493 -26.10 12.31 3.86
N HIS A 494 -24.95 12.19 3.18
CA HIS A 494 -24.74 11.16 2.17
C HIS A 494 -24.76 9.74 2.75
N ALA A 495 -24.10 9.52 3.89
CA ALA A 495 -24.06 8.25 4.59
C ALA A 495 -25.48 7.81 5.03
N HIS A 496 -26.28 8.73 5.58
CA HIS A 496 -27.69 8.48 5.94
C HIS A 496 -28.56 8.15 4.70
N ALA A 497 -28.39 8.87 3.59
CA ALA A 497 -29.13 8.58 2.37
C ALA A 497 -28.83 7.19 1.78
N ARG A 498 -27.60 6.69 1.98
CA ARG A 498 -27.24 5.33 1.56
C ARG A 498 -27.81 4.25 2.48
N LEU A 499 -28.00 4.53 3.78
CA LEU A 499 -28.71 3.63 4.69
C LEU A 499 -30.13 3.34 4.22
N THR A 500 -30.88 4.39 3.88
CA THR A 500 -32.30 4.26 3.48
C THR A 500 -32.49 3.53 2.15
N ARG A 501 -31.54 3.61 1.22
CA ARG A 501 -31.59 2.86 -0.05
C ARG A 501 -31.36 1.37 0.14
N ASN A 502 -30.39 0.99 0.96
CA ASN A 502 -30.08 -0.43 1.22
C ASN A 502 -31.22 -1.15 1.97
N THR A 503 -32.04 -0.41 2.74
CA THR A 503 -33.23 -0.98 3.42
C THR A 503 -34.48 -1.04 2.51
N ALA A 504 -34.49 -0.33 1.40
CA ALA A 504 -35.61 -0.37 0.44
C ALA A 504 -35.44 -1.45 -0.64
N ASP A 505 -34.21 -1.89 -0.90
CA ASP A 505 -33.87 -2.91 -1.90
C ASP A 505 -33.74 -4.33 -1.28
N SER A 506 -33.88 -4.47 0.05
CA SER A 506 -33.87 -5.72 0.83
C SER A 506 -35.28 -6.12 1.25
#